data_685a1e2bc24729cd6c971eb7db97629e
#
_entry.id   685a1e2bc24729cd6c971eb7db97629e
#
_cell.length_a   1.000
_cell.length_b   1.000
_cell.length_c   1.000
_cell.angle_alpha   90.00
_cell.angle_beta   90.00
_cell.angle_gamma   90.00
#
_symmetry.space_group_name_H-M   'P 1'
#
loop_
_entity.id
_entity.type
_entity.pdbx_description
1 polymer ?
#
loop_
_entity_poly.entity_id
_entity_poly.type
_entity_poly.pdbx_seq_one_letter_code
_entity_poly.pdbx_strand_id
1 'polypeptide(L)'
;MLTAKQIVEKGIIFMNPKYMDPSKNEYGLKLELEPAQIGIDLHMVSMAKVVGKGYIPLKGKTVLAKTEKLEPKVNASGALTWDLEPGTYEIGLAEGCNFDEFHCSRITHRSSLYRNATEINSPWFDPGFYTEEMGTFLTVKMPIEIEVGARVCQMPCFKTEEAAELYDGQWQATKQQHNGDMSHEIK
;
A
#
# COMPACT_ATOMS: atom_id res chain seq x y z
N MET A 1 -15.45 -10.69 -9.52
CA MET A 1 -14.83 -9.38 -9.18
C MET A 1 -15.91 -8.46 -8.66
N LEU A 2 -15.63 -7.70 -7.59
CA LEU A 2 -16.57 -6.73 -7.02
C LEU A 2 -16.50 -5.39 -7.77
N THR A 3 -17.62 -4.66 -7.79
CA THR A 3 -17.62 -3.24 -8.17
C THR A 3 -17.03 -2.39 -7.04
N ALA A 4 -16.54 -1.19 -7.34
CA ALA A 4 -16.04 -0.26 -6.32
C ALA A 4 -17.08 0.01 -5.22
N LYS A 5 -18.36 0.18 -5.60
CA LYS A 5 -19.47 0.35 -4.66
C LYS A 5 -19.58 -0.81 -3.66
N GLN A 6 -19.52 -2.06 -4.14
CA GLN A 6 -19.57 -3.25 -3.29
C GLN A 6 -18.37 -3.35 -2.34
N ILE A 7 -17.18 -2.94 -2.78
CA ILE A 7 -15.96 -2.92 -1.95
C ILE A 7 -16.15 -1.95 -0.78
N VAL A 8 -16.64 -0.74 -1.05
CA VAL A 8 -16.90 0.29 -0.03
C VAL A 8 -18.02 -0.14 0.93
N GLU A 9 -19.16 -0.61 0.41
CA GLU A 9 -20.30 -1.06 1.22
C GLU A 9 -19.95 -2.23 2.16
N LYS A 10 -19.04 -3.09 1.75
CA LYS A 10 -18.54 -4.20 2.57
C LYS A 10 -17.41 -3.80 3.53
N GLY A 11 -16.86 -2.59 3.41
CA GLY A 11 -15.72 -2.15 4.21
C GLY A 11 -14.44 -2.95 3.98
N ILE A 12 -14.30 -3.56 2.79
CA ILE A 12 -13.10 -4.36 2.44
C ILE A 12 -11.87 -3.47 2.32
N ILE A 13 -12.02 -2.29 1.71
CA ILE A 13 -10.99 -1.26 1.65
C ILE A 13 -11.57 -0.03 2.34
N PHE A 14 -10.79 0.57 3.21
CA PHE A 14 -11.19 1.75 3.98
C PHE A 14 -10.06 2.78 4.02
N MET A 15 -10.41 4.05 4.17
CA MET A 15 -9.43 5.11 4.42
C MET A 15 -8.98 5.06 5.89
N ASN A 16 -7.68 5.06 6.14
CA ASN A 16 -7.18 5.17 7.50
C ASN A 16 -7.57 6.55 8.08
N PRO A 17 -8.21 6.59 9.25
CA PRO A 17 -8.68 7.82 9.88
C PRO A 17 -7.59 8.89 10.07
N LYS A 18 -6.33 8.53 10.15
CA LYS A 18 -5.18 9.43 10.20
C LYS A 18 -5.13 10.37 8.98
N TYR A 19 -5.48 9.88 7.81
CA TYR A 19 -5.43 10.67 6.56
C TYR A 19 -6.75 11.36 6.21
N MET A 20 -7.81 11.13 6.97
CA MET A 20 -9.09 11.86 6.83
C MET A 20 -9.05 13.24 7.52
N ASP A 21 -8.10 13.44 8.43
CA ASP A 21 -7.94 14.67 9.22
C ASP A 21 -6.52 15.23 9.05
N PRO A 22 -6.37 16.41 8.42
CA PRO A 22 -5.06 17.00 8.16
C PRO A 22 -4.23 17.29 9.42
N SER A 23 -4.87 17.40 10.59
CA SER A 23 -4.16 17.61 11.85
C SER A 23 -3.50 16.33 12.40
N LYS A 24 -3.83 15.17 11.85
CA LYS A 24 -3.38 13.85 12.34
C LYS A 24 -2.24 13.22 11.54
N ASN A 25 -1.84 13.82 10.43
CA ASN A 25 -0.73 13.33 9.61
C ASN A 25 0.29 14.43 9.33
N GLU A 26 1.53 14.02 9.15
CA GLU A 26 2.68 14.92 9.01
C GLU A 26 2.65 15.82 7.77
N TYR A 27 1.86 15.46 6.76
CA TYR A 27 1.76 16.19 5.51
C TYR A 27 0.52 17.08 5.39
N GLY A 28 -0.35 17.10 6.42
CA GLY A 28 -1.59 17.88 6.41
C GLY A 28 -2.60 17.39 5.37
N LEU A 29 -2.55 16.14 4.96
CA LEU A 29 -3.43 15.56 3.95
C LEU A 29 -4.84 15.36 4.49
N LYS A 30 -5.83 15.64 3.62
CA LYS A 30 -7.21 15.24 3.79
C LYS A 30 -7.61 14.40 2.58
N LEU A 31 -7.67 13.09 2.78
CA LEU A 31 -7.95 12.11 1.73
C LEU A 31 -9.30 11.43 1.95
N GLU A 32 -9.90 11.00 0.85
CA GLU A 32 -11.15 10.23 0.84
C GLU A 32 -10.94 9.00 -0.06
N LEU A 33 -11.78 7.96 0.13
CA LEU A 33 -11.74 6.82 -0.77
C LEU A 33 -12.11 7.26 -2.19
N GLU A 34 -11.36 6.77 -3.17
CA GLU A 34 -11.54 7.10 -4.58
C GLU A 34 -12.00 5.86 -5.39
N PRO A 35 -13.32 5.61 -5.45
CA PRO A 35 -13.87 4.53 -6.23
C PRO A 35 -13.57 4.70 -7.72
N ALA A 36 -12.98 3.67 -8.34
CA ALA A 36 -12.81 3.58 -9.79
C ALA A 36 -13.94 2.72 -10.42
N GLN A 37 -13.86 2.42 -11.72
CA GLN A 37 -14.83 1.51 -12.35
C GLN A 37 -14.78 0.12 -11.75
N ILE A 38 -13.56 -0.38 -11.50
CA ILE A 38 -13.28 -1.63 -10.82
C ILE A 38 -12.21 -1.37 -9.76
N GLY A 39 -12.52 -1.65 -8.50
CA GLY A 39 -11.56 -1.42 -7.40
C GLY A 39 -11.55 0.01 -6.86
N ILE A 40 -10.59 0.27 -6.00
CA ILE A 40 -10.37 1.55 -5.33
C ILE A 40 -9.00 2.07 -5.74
N ASP A 41 -8.90 3.33 -6.12
CA ASP A 41 -7.62 4.01 -6.30
C ASP A 41 -6.98 4.28 -4.92
N LEU A 42 -5.68 4.07 -4.80
CA LEU A 42 -4.95 4.13 -3.53
C LEU A 42 -3.92 5.25 -3.56
N HIS A 43 -3.78 5.96 -2.42
CA HIS A 43 -2.95 7.14 -2.25
C HIS A 43 -1.62 6.80 -1.59
N MET A 44 -0.51 7.21 -2.20
CA MET A 44 0.82 7.01 -1.67
C MET A 44 1.16 8.09 -0.63
N VAL A 45 1.53 7.67 0.59
CA VAL A 45 1.77 8.58 1.73
C VAL A 45 3.13 8.37 2.41
N SER A 46 3.86 7.33 2.04
CA SER A 46 5.23 7.14 2.51
C SER A 46 6.10 6.44 1.48
N MET A 47 7.41 6.61 1.62
CA MET A 47 8.41 6.08 0.70
C MET A 47 9.69 5.70 1.44
N ALA A 48 10.25 4.53 1.11
CA ALA A 48 11.58 4.14 1.56
C ALA A 48 12.34 3.45 0.42
N LYS A 49 13.61 3.75 0.27
CA LYS A 49 14.47 3.10 -0.74
C LYS A 49 14.98 1.77 -0.23
N VAL A 50 14.91 0.72 -1.04
CA VAL A 50 15.52 -0.57 -0.73
C VAL A 50 17.04 -0.47 -0.94
N VAL A 51 17.83 -0.67 0.12
CA VAL A 51 19.29 -0.47 0.11
C VAL A 51 20.07 -1.69 0.53
N GLY A 52 19.42 -2.69 1.12
CA GLY A 52 20.08 -3.86 1.68
C GLY A 52 19.80 -5.16 0.95
N LYS A 53 20.39 -6.22 1.47
CA LYS A 53 20.21 -7.59 0.98
C LYS A 53 19.23 -8.32 1.89
N GLY A 54 18.18 -8.89 1.30
CA GLY A 54 17.31 -9.87 1.97
C GLY A 54 17.84 -11.29 1.85
N TYR A 55 17.29 -12.22 2.66
CA TYR A 55 17.60 -13.63 2.60
C TYR A 55 16.35 -14.47 2.89
N ILE A 56 16.03 -15.39 1.97
CA ILE A 56 14.93 -16.33 2.12
C ILE A 56 15.56 -17.71 2.33
N PRO A 57 15.52 -18.28 3.54
CA PRO A 57 16.08 -19.59 3.83
C PRO A 57 15.16 -20.72 3.35
N LEU A 58 15.70 -21.91 3.11
CA LEU A 58 14.91 -23.12 2.87
C LEU A 58 14.03 -23.47 4.09
N LYS A 59 14.54 -23.20 5.29
CA LYS A 59 13.82 -23.36 6.57
C LYS A 59 14.20 -22.21 7.49
N GLY A 60 13.24 -21.76 8.30
CA GLY A 60 13.45 -20.67 9.26
C GLY A 60 12.84 -19.35 8.80
N LYS A 61 13.17 -18.26 9.49
CA LYS A 61 12.60 -16.94 9.22
C LYS A 61 13.29 -16.23 8.06
N THR A 62 12.50 -15.55 7.23
CA THR A 62 13.00 -14.63 6.20
C THR A 62 13.65 -13.41 6.84
N VAL A 63 14.77 -12.98 6.29
CA VAL A 63 15.40 -11.70 6.61
C VAL A 63 15.05 -10.72 5.50
N LEU A 64 14.37 -9.63 5.85
CA LEU A 64 14.01 -8.60 4.89
C LEU A 64 15.23 -7.77 4.45
N ALA A 65 15.18 -7.28 3.22
CA ALA A 65 16.10 -6.24 2.77
C ALA A 65 15.91 -4.98 3.62
N LYS A 66 17.00 -4.26 3.89
CA LYS A 66 16.91 -2.97 4.58
C LYS A 66 16.31 -1.91 3.67
N THR A 67 15.56 -1.00 4.28
CA THR A 67 15.03 0.18 3.62
C THR A 67 15.50 1.45 4.33
N GLU A 68 15.59 2.55 3.60
CA GLU A 68 15.89 3.89 4.14
C GLU A 68 14.73 4.82 3.79
N LYS A 69 14.10 5.41 4.80
CA LYS A 69 12.99 6.37 4.64
C LYS A 69 13.46 7.53 3.75
N LEU A 70 12.64 7.91 2.81
CA LEU A 70 12.83 9.09 1.98
C LEU A 70 11.83 10.17 2.39
N GLU A 71 12.38 11.32 2.80
CA GLU A 71 11.55 12.51 3.07
C GLU A 71 11.22 13.22 1.77
N PRO A 72 9.95 13.61 1.55
CA PRO A 72 9.58 14.39 0.39
C PRO A 72 10.11 15.82 0.49
N LYS A 73 10.26 16.49 -0.65
CA LYS A 73 10.76 17.86 -0.74
C LYS A 73 9.76 18.73 -1.49
N VAL A 74 9.72 20.00 -1.15
CA VAL A 74 8.93 20.98 -1.88
C VAL A 74 9.61 21.24 -3.24
N ASN A 75 8.89 21.00 -4.32
CA ASN A 75 9.36 21.26 -5.68
C ASN A 75 9.18 22.73 -6.11
N ALA A 76 9.57 23.07 -7.32
CA ALA A 76 9.48 24.43 -7.86
C ALA A 76 8.04 24.97 -7.96
N SER A 77 7.02 24.12 -8.00
CA SER A 77 5.60 24.51 -8.00
C SER A 77 5.01 24.68 -6.59
N GLY A 78 5.77 24.36 -5.55
CA GLY A 78 5.31 24.37 -4.16
C GLY A 78 4.65 23.07 -3.71
N ALA A 79 4.62 22.03 -4.53
CA ALA A 79 4.10 20.73 -4.17
C ALA A 79 5.14 19.90 -3.39
N LEU A 80 4.67 19.10 -2.44
CA LEU A 80 5.50 18.18 -1.67
C LEU A 80 5.64 16.86 -2.43
N THR A 81 6.86 16.52 -2.86
CA THR A 81 7.09 15.43 -3.82
C THR A 81 8.30 14.58 -3.45
N TRP A 82 8.31 13.33 -3.93
CA TRP A 82 9.51 12.50 -4.03
C TRP A 82 10.02 12.53 -5.47
N ASP A 83 11.29 12.91 -5.64
CA ASP A 83 12.03 12.83 -6.90
C ASP A 83 12.82 11.52 -6.89
N LEU A 84 12.46 10.59 -7.76
CA LEU A 84 12.90 9.20 -7.70
C LEU A 84 13.78 8.85 -8.90
N GLU A 85 14.97 8.40 -8.62
CA GLU A 85 15.87 7.75 -9.58
C GLU A 85 15.49 6.28 -9.81
N PRO A 86 15.97 5.63 -10.88
CA PRO A 86 15.78 4.20 -11.08
C PRO A 86 16.17 3.37 -9.86
N GLY A 87 15.26 2.46 -9.45
CA GLY A 87 15.45 1.66 -8.24
C GLY A 87 14.18 1.00 -7.76
N THR A 88 14.28 0.32 -6.62
CA THR A 88 13.14 -0.29 -5.93
C THR A 88 12.87 0.45 -4.62
N TYR A 89 11.61 0.76 -4.41
CA TYR A 89 11.13 1.52 -3.27
C TYR A 89 9.99 0.77 -2.60
N GLU A 90 9.98 0.76 -1.28
CA GLU A 90 8.82 0.38 -0.48
C GLU A 90 7.92 1.62 -0.34
N ILE A 91 6.64 1.46 -0.61
CA ILE A 91 5.66 2.54 -0.48
C ILE A 91 4.56 2.16 0.51
N GLY A 92 4.15 3.11 1.34
CA GLY A 92 2.97 2.99 2.17
C GLY A 92 1.79 3.74 1.56
N LEU A 93 0.60 3.18 1.77
CA LEU A 93 -0.66 3.69 1.23
C LEU A 93 -1.57 4.16 2.36
N ALA A 94 -2.36 5.18 2.09
CA ALA A 94 -3.26 5.78 3.07
C ALA A 94 -4.45 4.87 3.44
N GLU A 95 -4.69 3.85 2.64
CA GLU A 95 -5.81 2.95 2.82
C GLU A 95 -5.39 1.68 3.56
N GLY A 96 -6.34 1.16 4.34
CA GLY A 96 -6.30 -0.16 4.94
C GLY A 96 -7.21 -1.14 4.23
N CYS A 97 -7.10 -2.42 4.61
CA CYS A 97 -8.00 -3.46 4.12
C CYS A 97 -8.42 -4.44 5.22
N ASN A 98 -9.60 -5.06 5.02
CA ASN A 98 -10.17 -6.06 5.90
C ASN A 98 -10.91 -7.10 5.06
N PHE A 99 -10.22 -8.18 4.71
CA PHE A 99 -10.79 -9.26 3.92
C PHE A 99 -11.52 -10.26 4.80
N ASP A 100 -12.70 -10.71 4.35
CA ASP A 100 -13.39 -11.87 4.90
C ASP A 100 -12.91 -13.17 4.22
N GLU A 101 -13.51 -14.30 4.57
CA GLU A 101 -13.16 -15.63 4.02
C GLU A 101 -13.46 -15.82 2.53
N PHE A 102 -14.19 -14.90 1.91
CA PHE A 102 -14.61 -14.98 0.51
C PHE A 102 -13.89 -14.02 -0.43
N HIS A 103 -13.07 -13.10 0.09
CA HIS A 103 -12.49 -12.06 -0.72
C HIS A 103 -10.97 -12.04 -0.63
N CYS A 104 -10.35 -11.79 -1.76
CA CYS A 104 -8.91 -11.58 -1.88
C CYS A 104 -8.61 -10.47 -2.89
N SER A 105 -7.37 -10.00 -2.90
CA SER A 105 -6.97 -8.94 -3.81
C SER A 105 -5.46 -8.93 -4.07
N ARG A 106 -5.05 -8.07 -4.99
CA ARG A 106 -3.67 -7.60 -5.15
C ARG A 106 -3.69 -6.16 -5.61
N ILE A 107 -2.68 -5.41 -5.23
CA ILE A 107 -2.49 -4.04 -5.71
C ILE A 107 -1.92 -4.07 -7.13
N THR A 108 -2.45 -3.22 -8.00
CA THR A 108 -1.98 -3.01 -9.36
C THR A 108 -1.60 -1.54 -9.55
N HIS A 109 -0.70 -1.25 -10.49
CA HIS A 109 -0.40 0.13 -10.84
C HIS A 109 -1.54 0.77 -11.64
N ARG A 110 -1.73 2.07 -11.48
CA ARG A 110 -2.56 2.85 -12.40
C ARG A 110 -1.85 3.06 -13.73
N SER A 111 -2.63 3.27 -14.79
CA SER A 111 -2.09 3.45 -16.15
C SER A 111 -1.12 4.64 -16.27
N SER A 112 -1.30 5.69 -15.47
CA SER A 112 -0.38 6.83 -15.40
C SER A 112 1.02 6.41 -14.93
N LEU A 113 1.10 5.55 -13.91
CA LEU A 113 2.36 5.05 -13.40
C LEU A 113 3.07 4.14 -14.44
N TYR A 114 2.30 3.21 -15.03
CA TYR A 114 2.81 2.32 -16.07
C TYR A 114 3.40 3.08 -17.28
N ARG A 115 2.70 4.15 -17.73
CA ARG A 115 3.16 4.98 -18.86
C ARG A 115 4.44 5.77 -18.55
N ASN A 116 4.80 5.94 -17.29
CA ASN A 116 6.05 6.51 -16.83
C ASN A 116 7.10 5.44 -16.49
N ALA A 117 7.01 4.25 -17.09
CA ALA A 117 7.94 3.14 -16.90
C ALA A 117 8.17 2.77 -15.44
N THR A 118 7.09 2.84 -14.63
CA THR A 118 7.12 2.55 -13.20
C THR A 118 6.05 1.50 -12.89
N GLU A 119 6.42 0.51 -12.11
CA GLU A 119 5.59 -0.69 -11.87
C GLU A 119 5.39 -0.94 -10.39
N ILE A 120 4.21 -1.47 -10.05
CA ILE A 120 3.89 -1.99 -8.71
C ILE A 120 4.04 -3.51 -8.73
N ASN A 121 4.75 -4.04 -7.73
CA ASN A 121 4.86 -5.46 -7.47
C ASN A 121 4.25 -5.77 -6.10
N SER A 122 3.07 -6.36 -6.10
CA SER A 122 2.32 -6.69 -4.90
C SER A 122 2.13 -8.20 -4.77
N PRO A 123 2.26 -8.78 -3.58
CA PRO A 123 1.74 -10.10 -3.29
C PRO A 123 0.22 -10.11 -3.35
N TRP A 124 -0.38 -11.28 -3.21
CA TRP A 124 -1.80 -11.40 -2.92
C TRP A 124 -2.08 -10.98 -1.47
N PHE A 125 -3.21 -10.35 -1.28
CA PHE A 125 -3.86 -10.12 0.00
C PHE A 125 -4.89 -11.23 0.14
N ASP A 126 -4.58 -12.20 0.99
CA ASP A 126 -5.35 -13.41 1.15
C ASP A 126 -6.64 -13.17 1.97
N PRO A 127 -7.64 -14.06 1.87
CA PRO A 127 -8.80 -14.03 2.74
C PRO A 127 -8.42 -13.97 4.22
N GLY A 128 -9.09 -13.13 4.99
CA GLY A 128 -8.81 -12.90 6.41
C GLY A 128 -7.70 -11.89 6.70
N PHE A 129 -6.95 -11.42 5.69
CA PHE A 129 -5.91 -10.43 5.91
C PHE A 129 -6.49 -9.06 6.30
N TYR A 130 -5.88 -8.45 7.34
CA TYR A 130 -6.23 -7.12 7.83
C TYR A 130 -4.99 -6.27 8.01
N THR A 131 -5.06 -5.02 7.59
CA THR A 131 -4.09 -3.98 7.94
C THR A 131 -4.75 -2.59 7.86
N GLU A 132 -4.28 -1.66 8.68
CA GLU A 132 -4.75 -0.27 8.65
C GLU A 132 -4.05 0.59 7.61
N GLU A 133 -2.83 0.24 7.27
CA GLU A 133 -2.04 0.86 6.20
C GLU A 133 -1.48 -0.25 5.32
N MET A 134 -1.82 -0.21 4.05
CA MET A 134 -1.27 -1.15 3.08
C MET A 134 0.11 -0.68 2.62
N GLY A 135 0.97 -1.63 2.27
CA GLY A 135 2.27 -1.35 1.66
C GLY A 135 2.52 -2.25 0.46
N THR A 136 3.40 -1.80 -0.42
CA THR A 136 3.83 -2.57 -1.59
C THR A 136 5.17 -2.04 -2.11
N PHE A 137 5.72 -2.69 -3.15
CA PHE A 137 6.95 -2.24 -3.78
C PHE A 137 6.69 -1.56 -5.11
N LEU A 138 7.41 -0.45 -5.32
CA LEU A 138 7.46 0.34 -6.54
C LEU A 138 8.81 0.10 -7.22
N THR A 139 8.82 -0.31 -8.48
CA THR A 139 10.03 -0.39 -9.31
C THR A 139 10.03 0.75 -10.30
N VAL A 140 10.98 1.66 -10.18
CA VAL A 140 11.19 2.82 -11.04
C VAL A 140 12.26 2.48 -12.06
N LYS A 141 11.93 2.56 -13.36
CA LYS A 141 12.87 2.30 -14.47
C LYS A 141 13.44 3.58 -15.08
N MET A 142 12.69 4.67 -14.98
CA MET A 142 13.10 6.01 -15.45
C MET A 142 12.79 7.02 -14.35
N PRO A 143 13.60 8.08 -14.18
CA PRO A 143 13.35 9.10 -13.17
C PRO A 143 11.91 9.62 -13.22
N ILE A 144 11.30 9.76 -12.06
CA ILE A 144 9.91 10.22 -11.93
C ILE A 144 9.74 11.03 -10.65
N GLU A 145 8.95 12.09 -10.73
CA GLU A 145 8.52 12.87 -9.58
C GLU A 145 7.07 12.49 -9.22
N ILE A 146 6.82 12.19 -7.94
CA ILE A 146 5.48 11.80 -7.46
C ILE A 146 5.12 12.63 -6.24
N GLU A 147 3.96 13.28 -6.29
CA GLU A 147 3.45 14.10 -5.19
C GLU A 147 2.93 13.23 -4.04
N VAL A 148 3.11 13.70 -2.80
CA VAL A 148 2.56 13.06 -1.60
C VAL A 148 1.03 13.05 -1.67
N GLY A 149 0.43 11.89 -1.42
CA GLY A 149 -1.02 11.72 -1.57
C GLY A 149 -1.48 11.45 -3.01
N ALA A 150 -0.57 11.33 -3.98
CA ALA A 150 -0.95 10.98 -5.34
C ALA A 150 -1.52 9.56 -5.42
N ARG A 151 -2.54 9.37 -6.27
CA ARG A 151 -3.11 8.05 -6.57
C ARG A 151 -2.22 7.30 -7.53
N VAL A 152 -1.49 6.33 -7.04
CA VAL A 152 -0.51 5.56 -7.83
C VAL A 152 -0.94 4.13 -8.10
N CYS A 153 -1.80 3.59 -7.27
CA CYS A 153 -2.25 2.20 -7.30
C CYS A 153 -3.75 2.09 -7.50
N GLN A 154 -4.19 0.90 -7.86
CA GLN A 154 -5.59 0.49 -7.85
C GLN A 154 -5.69 -0.90 -7.25
N MET A 155 -6.73 -1.16 -6.47
CA MET A 155 -6.98 -2.45 -5.83
C MET A 155 -8.36 -3.00 -6.22
N PRO A 156 -8.44 -3.88 -7.23
CA PRO A 156 -9.65 -4.64 -7.52
C PRO A 156 -9.85 -5.73 -6.45
N CYS A 157 -11.08 -6.12 -6.15
CA CYS A 157 -11.38 -7.23 -5.24
C CYS A 157 -12.03 -8.40 -5.96
N PHE A 158 -11.58 -9.59 -5.65
CA PHE A 158 -12.07 -10.84 -6.21
C PHE A 158 -12.85 -11.61 -5.14
N LYS A 159 -13.92 -12.26 -5.55
CA LYS A 159 -14.68 -13.18 -4.71
C LYS A 159 -14.31 -14.61 -5.07
N THR A 160 -14.02 -15.45 -4.09
CA THR A 160 -13.86 -16.90 -4.24
C THR A 160 -15.23 -17.58 -4.29
N GLU A 161 -15.34 -18.74 -4.90
CA GLU A 161 -16.59 -19.50 -4.96
C GLU A 161 -16.95 -20.09 -3.59
N GLU A 162 -15.94 -20.52 -2.84
CA GLU A 162 -16.06 -21.10 -1.51
C GLU A 162 -15.27 -20.28 -0.49
N ALA A 163 -15.62 -20.42 0.80
CA ALA A 163 -14.85 -19.85 1.89
C ALA A 163 -13.43 -20.45 1.91
N ALA A 164 -12.42 -19.60 1.93
CA ALA A 164 -11.03 -20.02 2.06
C ALA A 164 -10.63 -20.07 3.54
N GLU A 165 -9.55 -20.80 3.83
CA GLU A 165 -8.88 -20.68 5.12
C GLU A 165 -8.39 -19.26 5.32
N LEU A 166 -8.58 -18.72 6.53
CA LEU A 166 -8.17 -17.36 6.83
C LEU A 166 -6.66 -17.27 6.98
N TYR A 167 -6.10 -16.18 6.48
CA TYR A 167 -4.68 -15.88 6.61
C TYR A 167 -4.26 -15.81 8.09
N ASP A 168 -3.27 -16.62 8.45
CA ASP A 168 -2.64 -16.68 9.78
C ASP A 168 -1.09 -16.56 9.64
N GLY A 169 -0.64 -15.66 8.80
CA GLY A 169 0.78 -15.44 8.52
C GLY A 169 1.38 -14.31 9.34
N GLN A 170 2.71 -14.21 9.28
CA GLN A 170 3.51 -13.22 10.04
C GLN A 170 3.20 -11.75 9.75
N TRP A 171 2.46 -11.45 8.67
CA TRP A 171 2.11 -10.10 8.22
C TRP A 171 0.73 -9.64 8.64
N GLN A 172 0.02 -10.46 9.43
CA GLN A 172 -1.29 -10.11 9.96
C GLN A 172 -1.14 -9.01 11.01
N ALA A 173 -1.66 -7.81 10.72
CA ALA A 173 -1.80 -6.79 11.75
C ALA A 173 -2.85 -7.22 12.79
N THR A 174 -2.52 -7.10 14.06
CA THR A 174 -3.53 -7.29 15.11
C THR A 174 -4.45 -6.08 15.12
N LYS A 175 -5.76 -6.29 15.20
CA LYS A 175 -6.80 -5.22 15.27
C LYS A 175 -6.61 -4.24 16.45
N GLN A 176 -5.52 -4.34 17.22
CA GLN A 176 -5.23 -3.56 18.43
C GLN A 176 -3.89 -2.78 18.38
N GLN A 177 -3.09 -2.88 17.35
CA GLN A 177 -1.83 -2.11 17.27
C GLN A 177 -2.03 -0.80 16.51
N HIS A 178 -2.75 0.13 17.12
CA HIS A 178 -2.69 1.55 16.81
C HIS A 178 -1.46 2.17 17.47
N ASN A 179 -0.27 2.01 16.92
CA ASN A 179 0.86 2.89 17.21
C ASN A 179 1.77 2.92 15.97
N GLY A 180 1.83 4.07 15.35
CA GLY A 180 2.50 4.36 14.09
C GLY A 180 4.01 4.14 14.08
N ASP A 181 4.40 2.88 14.17
CA ASP A 181 5.77 2.46 13.91
C ASP A 181 5.70 1.32 12.89
N MET A 182 6.06 1.64 11.64
CA MET A 182 6.20 0.67 10.56
C MET A 182 7.44 -0.22 10.72
N SER A 183 8.07 -0.24 11.89
CA SER A 183 9.07 -1.25 12.22
C SER A 183 8.34 -2.57 12.50
N HIS A 184 8.30 -3.44 11.51
CA HIS A 184 7.86 -4.82 11.67
C HIS A 184 8.75 -5.54 12.68
N GLU A 185 8.42 -5.46 13.95
CA GLU A 185 9.00 -6.38 14.94
C GLU A 185 8.50 -7.80 14.63
N ILE A 186 9.36 -8.54 13.99
CA ILE A 186 9.19 -9.98 13.74
C ILE A 186 9.30 -10.66 15.11
N LYS A 187 8.15 -11.17 15.60
CA LYS A 187 8.14 -12.12 16.72
C LYS A 187 8.69 -13.47 16.32
#